data_de0324cfd9366d311f33a749ebf6a25a
#
_entry.id   de0324cfd9366d311f33a749ebf6a25a
#
_cell.length_a   1.000
_cell.length_b   1.000
_cell.length_c   1.000
_cell.angle_alpha   90.00
_cell.angle_beta   90.00
_cell.angle_gamma   90.00
#
_symmetry.space_group_name_H-M   'P 1'
#
loop_
_entity.id
_entity.type
_entity.pdbx_description
1 polymer ?
#
loop_
_entity_poly.entity_id
_entity_poly.type
_entity_poly.pdbx_seq_one_letter_code
_entity_poly.pdbx_strand_id
1 'polypeptide(L)'
;MRPTGRLHLGHLHGVLNNWIKLQHEYDCFFFVADWHALTTHYGDPTIFEDNVIDMVIDWLAVGVNPGSAALFVQSKIPEHAELHLLLSMLVPLGWLERVPSYKDQQDKLQERDLDTYGFLGYPLLQAADILIYRAGFVPVGADQVAHVELTREVARRFNHMYGREPGFEANAEAAVRKMGRKAARLYSSLRTAYQEQGDHEALKKA
;
A
#
# COMPACT_ATOMS: atom_id res chain seq x y z
N MET A 1 -6.13 -8.56 -6.70
CA MET A 1 -7.56 -8.69 -6.32
C MET A 1 -7.68 -9.74 -5.23
N ARG A 2 -8.56 -9.59 -4.21
CA ARG A 2 -8.69 -10.55 -3.08
C ARG A 2 -9.59 -11.74 -3.45
N PRO A 3 -9.18 -13.01 -3.22
CA PRO A 3 -9.95 -14.20 -3.57
C PRO A 3 -10.98 -14.55 -2.48
N THR A 4 -11.91 -13.65 -2.20
CA THR A 4 -12.91 -13.79 -1.12
C THR A 4 -14.26 -14.32 -1.61
N GLY A 5 -14.35 -14.82 -2.83
CA GLY A 5 -15.54 -15.38 -3.46
C GLY A 5 -15.55 -15.17 -4.98
N ARG A 6 -16.64 -15.59 -5.61
CA ARG A 6 -16.80 -15.46 -7.06
C ARG A 6 -16.85 -14.02 -7.53
N LEU A 7 -16.28 -13.75 -8.70
CA LEU A 7 -16.37 -12.45 -9.33
C LEU A 7 -17.80 -12.16 -9.81
N HIS A 8 -18.13 -10.89 -9.96
CA HIS A 8 -19.43 -10.42 -10.44
C HIS A 8 -19.25 -9.22 -11.39
N LEU A 9 -20.32 -8.74 -11.99
CA LEU A 9 -20.30 -7.64 -12.96
C LEU A 9 -19.62 -6.37 -12.44
N GLY A 10 -19.67 -6.11 -11.13
CA GLY A 10 -18.95 -4.99 -10.51
C GLY A 10 -17.43 -5.11 -10.64
N HIS A 11 -16.87 -6.32 -10.53
CA HIS A 11 -15.44 -6.56 -10.77
C HIS A 11 -15.10 -6.40 -12.24
N LEU A 12 -15.96 -6.88 -13.15
CA LEU A 12 -15.75 -6.74 -14.58
C LEU A 12 -15.68 -5.27 -14.99
N HIS A 13 -16.68 -4.47 -14.61
CA HIS A 13 -16.76 -3.05 -15.00
C HIS A 13 -15.82 -2.15 -14.20
N GLY A 14 -15.63 -2.41 -12.92
CA GLY A 14 -14.82 -1.58 -12.05
C GLY A 14 -13.31 -1.82 -12.17
N VAL A 15 -12.89 -3.02 -12.55
CA VAL A 15 -11.47 -3.43 -12.53
C VAL A 15 -11.04 -4.06 -13.85
N LEU A 16 -11.65 -5.18 -14.26
CA LEU A 16 -11.11 -6.02 -15.33
C LEU A 16 -11.14 -5.33 -16.70
N ASN A 17 -12.19 -4.59 -17.03
CA ASN A 17 -12.23 -3.79 -18.26
C ASN A 17 -11.10 -2.77 -18.37
N ASN A 18 -10.61 -2.26 -17.24
CA ASN A 18 -9.47 -1.38 -17.21
C ASN A 18 -8.16 -2.15 -17.38
N TRP A 19 -8.01 -3.30 -16.72
CA TRP A 19 -6.84 -4.15 -16.84
C TRP A 19 -6.62 -4.63 -18.28
N ILE A 20 -7.72 -5.05 -18.97
CA ILE A 20 -7.68 -5.47 -20.39
C ILE A 20 -7.12 -4.37 -21.30
N LYS A 21 -7.42 -3.10 -21.01
CA LYS A 21 -6.87 -1.98 -21.78
C LYS A 21 -5.42 -1.70 -21.42
N LEU A 22 -5.12 -1.62 -20.11
CA LEU A 22 -3.80 -1.24 -19.61
C LEU A 22 -2.70 -2.24 -19.99
N GLN A 23 -2.99 -3.54 -20.10
CA GLN A 23 -2.02 -4.56 -20.49
C GLN A 23 -1.42 -4.36 -21.90
N HIS A 24 -2.04 -3.52 -22.73
CA HIS A 24 -1.53 -3.18 -24.06
C HIS A 24 -0.68 -1.90 -24.08
N GLU A 25 -0.70 -1.14 -22.99
CA GLU A 25 -0.04 0.16 -22.90
C GLU A 25 1.12 0.15 -21.90
N TYR A 26 1.09 -0.74 -20.91
CA TYR A 26 2.01 -0.80 -19.77
C TYR A 26 2.47 -2.21 -19.46
N ASP A 27 3.63 -2.34 -18.85
CA ASP A 27 4.07 -3.57 -18.18
C ASP A 27 3.24 -3.77 -16.91
N CYS A 28 2.21 -4.60 -17.00
CA CYS A 28 1.23 -4.79 -15.93
C CYS A 28 1.56 -6.00 -15.05
N PHE A 29 1.34 -5.81 -13.74
CA PHE A 29 1.48 -6.83 -12.70
C PHE A 29 0.12 -7.02 -12.04
N PHE A 30 -0.58 -8.11 -12.36
CA PHE A 30 -1.88 -8.43 -11.80
C PHE A 30 -1.76 -9.65 -10.91
N PHE A 31 -2.20 -9.54 -9.67
CA PHE A 31 -2.04 -10.65 -8.74
C PHE A 31 -3.28 -10.92 -7.90
N VAL A 32 -3.39 -12.18 -7.50
CA VAL A 32 -4.35 -12.62 -6.48
C VAL A 32 -3.78 -12.28 -5.12
N ALA A 33 -4.47 -11.39 -4.40
CA ALA A 33 -4.03 -10.84 -3.12
C ALA A 33 -4.54 -11.74 -1.97
N ASP A 34 -3.99 -12.94 -1.87
CA ASP A 34 -4.40 -13.95 -0.91
C ASP A 34 -3.99 -13.58 0.53
N TRP A 35 -2.82 -13.01 0.76
CA TRP A 35 -2.46 -12.50 2.09
C TRP A 35 -3.35 -11.35 2.53
N HIS A 36 -3.76 -10.46 1.63
CA HIS A 36 -4.76 -9.44 1.96
C HIS A 36 -6.11 -10.04 2.32
N ALA A 37 -6.53 -11.10 1.64
CA ALA A 37 -7.75 -11.81 1.98
C ALA A 37 -7.65 -12.44 3.37
N LEU A 38 -6.48 -12.99 3.70
CA LEU A 38 -6.21 -13.64 4.98
C LEU A 38 -6.36 -12.68 6.16
N THR A 39 -6.10 -11.38 6.01
CA THR A 39 -6.24 -10.39 7.10
C THR A 39 -7.66 -10.31 7.66
N THR A 40 -8.67 -10.68 6.88
CA THR A 40 -10.08 -10.66 7.27
C THR A 40 -10.73 -12.05 7.31
N HIS A 41 -10.04 -13.10 6.83
CA HIS A 41 -10.54 -14.48 6.72
C HIS A 41 -9.56 -15.49 7.34
N TYR A 42 -8.79 -15.08 8.34
CA TYR A 42 -7.78 -15.93 8.96
C TYR A 42 -8.37 -17.16 9.70
N GLY A 43 -9.66 -17.11 10.06
CA GLY A 43 -10.34 -18.21 10.71
C GLY A 43 -10.69 -19.39 9.80
N ASP A 44 -10.78 -19.17 8.47
CA ASP A 44 -11.02 -20.22 7.49
C ASP A 44 -10.22 -19.97 6.21
N PRO A 45 -8.95 -20.38 6.17
CA PRO A 45 -8.10 -20.22 5.00
C PRO A 45 -8.42 -21.20 3.86
N THR A 46 -9.25 -22.23 4.09
CA THR A 46 -9.52 -23.28 3.08
C THR A 46 -10.31 -22.75 1.89
N ILE A 47 -11.03 -21.65 2.07
CA ILE A 47 -11.83 -21.03 1.00
C ILE A 47 -10.97 -20.44 -0.14
N PHE A 48 -9.65 -20.23 0.10
CA PHE A 48 -8.84 -19.50 -0.87
C PHE A 48 -8.41 -20.34 -2.06
N GLU A 49 -8.15 -21.63 -1.92
CA GLU A 49 -7.60 -22.45 -3.00
C GLU A 49 -8.52 -22.45 -4.23
N ASP A 50 -9.78 -22.78 -4.03
CA ASP A 50 -10.78 -22.80 -5.12
C ASP A 50 -11.04 -21.39 -5.67
N ASN A 51 -11.16 -20.38 -4.78
CA ASN A 51 -11.40 -19.01 -5.18
C ASN A 51 -10.23 -18.38 -5.96
N VAL A 52 -8.98 -18.78 -5.69
CA VAL A 52 -7.81 -18.34 -6.47
C VAL A 52 -7.91 -18.86 -7.90
N ILE A 53 -8.24 -20.14 -8.07
CA ILE A 53 -8.36 -20.76 -9.38
C ILE A 53 -9.53 -20.16 -10.18
N ASP A 54 -10.71 -20.08 -9.56
CA ASP A 54 -11.91 -19.50 -10.20
C ASP A 54 -11.63 -18.05 -10.64
N MET A 55 -10.99 -17.26 -9.80
CA MET A 55 -10.65 -15.86 -10.10
C MET A 55 -9.72 -15.75 -11.31
N VAL A 56 -8.68 -16.58 -11.38
CA VAL A 56 -7.74 -16.58 -12.53
C VAL A 56 -8.44 -17.04 -13.80
N ILE A 57 -9.33 -18.06 -13.72
CA ILE A 57 -10.14 -18.48 -14.85
C ILE A 57 -11.00 -17.32 -15.37
N ASP A 58 -11.66 -16.59 -14.48
CA ASP A 58 -12.48 -15.43 -14.85
C ASP A 58 -11.63 -14.33 -15.52
N TRP A 59 -10.42 -14.04 -15.01
CA TRP A 59 -9.53 -13.07 -15.65
C TRP A 59 -9.16 -13.46 -17.08
N LEU A 60 -8.79 -14.72 -17.28
CA LEU A 60 -8.43 -15.22 -18.61
C LEU A 60 -9.65 -15.22 -19.54
N ALA A 61 -10.81 -15.62 -19.04
CA ALA A 61 -12.05 -15.68 -19.83
C ALA A 61 -12.50 -14.29 -20.34
N VAL A 62 -12.26 -13.22 -19.56
CA VAL A 62 -12.62 -11.86 -20.00
C VAL A 62 -11.54 -11.18 -20.85
N GLY A 63 -10.37 -11.80 -21.04
CA GLY A 63 -9.32 -11.31 -21.95
C GLY A 63 -8.08 -10.74 -21.29
N VAL A 64 -7.85 -10.97 -19.99
CA VAL A 64 -6.53 -10.72 -19.39
C VAL A 64 -5.55 -11.74 -19.97
N ASN A 65 -4.47 -11.25 -20.57
CA ASN A 65 -3.53 -12.08 -21.33
C ASN A 65 -2.19 -12.24 -20.59
N PRO A 66 -1.83 -13.48 -20.17
CA PRO A 66 -0.56 -13.74 -19.49
C PRO A 66 0.68 -13.53 -20.39
N GLY A 67 0.50 -13.42 -21.71
CA GLY A 67 1.58 -13.01 -22.63
C GLY A 67 1.85 -11.50 -22.65
N SER A 68 0.92 -10.69 -22.11
CA SER A 68 1.02 -9.21 -22.08
C SER A 68 1.14 -8.65 -20.66
N ALA A 69 0.81 -9.43 -19.64
CA ALA A 69 0.89 -9.02 -18.24
C ALA A 69 1.42 -10.15 -17.36
N ALA A 70 2.12 -9.81 -16.28
CA ALA A 70 2.53 -10.78 -15.27
C ALA A 70 1.33 -11.12 -14.37
N LEU A 71 0.94 -12.40 -14.33
CA LEU A 71 -0.12 -12.91 -13.46
C LEU A 71 0.48 -13.81 -12.39
N PHE A 72 0.17 -13.57 -11.12
CA PHE A 72 0.72 -14.37 -10.03
C PHE A 72 -0.18 -14.34 -8.77
N VAL A 73 0.14 -15.18 -7.81
CA VAL A 73 -0.45 -15.18 -6.47
C VAL A 73 0.54 -14.50 -5.52
N GLN A 74 0.08 -13.56 -4.73
CA GLN A 74 0.91 -12.73 -3.84
C GLN A 74 1.81 -13.60 -2.93
N SER A 75 1.27 -14.65 -2.31
CA SER A 75 2.02 -15.54 -1.43
C SER A 75 3.11 -16.38 -2.13
N LYS A 76 3.12 -16.43 -3.46
CA LYS A 76 4.17 -17.11 -4.23
C LYS A 76 5.39 -16.24 -4.48
N ILE A 77 5.32 -14.97 -4.12
CA ILE A 77 6.41 -13.98 -4.19
C ILE A 77 6.68 -13.49 -2.76
N PRO A 78 7.50 -14.19 -1.98
CA PRO A 78 7.74 -13.90 -0.56
C PRO A 78 8.30 -12.50 -0.30
N GLU A 79 8.93 -11.88 -1.29
CA GLU A 79 9.49 -10.55 -1.22
C GLU A 79 8.47 -9.47 -0.85
N HIS A 80 7.18 -9.69 -1.13
CA HIS A 80 6.10 -8.81 -0.64
C HIS A 80 6.07 -8.77 0.90
N ALA A 81 6.17 -9.94 1.54
CA ALA A 81 6.19 -10.03 3.00
C ALA A 81 7.52 -9.53 3.58
N GLU A 82 8.64 -9.78 2.92
CA GLU A 82 9.95 -9.27 3.33
C GLU A 82 9.98 -7.74 3.31
N LEU A 83 9.53 -7.13 2.22
CA LEU A 83 9.44 -5.68 2.12
C LEU A 83 8.46 -5.11 3.14
N HIS A 84 7.28 -5.73 3.33
CA HIS A 84 6.33 -5.34 4.36
C HIS A 84 6.97 -5.34 5.75
N LEU A 85 7.72 -6.39 6.10
CA LEU A 85 8.44 -6.47 7.38
C LEU A 85 9.43 -5.31 7.53
N LEU A 86 10.25 -5.04 6.52
CA LEU A 86 11.22 -3.93 6.55
C LEU A 86 10.52 -2.57 6.70
N LEU A 87 9.45 -2.34 5.96
CA LEU A 87 8.67 -1.10 6.06
C LEU A 87 8.00 -0.95 7.43
N SER A 88 7.58 -2.05 8.07
CA SER A 88 6.95 -2.03 9.40
C SER A 88 7.86 -1.49 10.50
N MET A 89 9.18 -1.57 10.31
CA MET A 89 10.17 -1.07 11.27
C MET A 89 10.34 0.46 11.22
N LEU A 90 9.85 1.11 10.17
CA LEU A 90 10.04 2.54 9.96
C LEU A 90 8.75 3.36 9.94
N VAL A 91 7.59 2.71 9.76
CA VAL A 91 6.29 3.41 9.64
C VAL A 91 5.65 3.57 11.02
N PRO A 92 5.32 4.80 11.46
CA PRO A 92 4.63 5.04 12.72
C PRO A 92 3.21 4.44 12.73
N LEU A 93 2.80 3.83 13.84
CA LEU A 93 1.46 3.25 14.01
C LEU A 93 0.34 4.26 13.70
N GLY A 94 0.47 5.49 14.16
CA GLY A 94 -0.51 6.54 13.90
C GLY A 94 -0.74 6.87 12.42
N TRP A 95 0.13 6.42 11.51
CA TRP A 95 -0.14 6.53 10.08
C TRP A 95 -1.17 5.48 9.64
N LEU A 96 -1.09 4.27 10.17
CA LEU A 96 -1.98 3.16 9.86
C LEU A 96 -3.36 3.37 10.49
N GLU A 97 -3.41 3.79 11.75
CA GLU A 97 -4.64 4.06 12.50
C GLU A 97 -5.50 5.19 11.89
N ARG A 98 -4.87 6.10 11.13
CA ARG A 98 -5.56 7.20 10.46
C ARG A 98 -6.10 6.89 9.07
N VAL A 99 -5.78 5.73 8.51
CA VAL A 99 -6.35 5.31 7.23
C VAL A 99 -7.87 5.12 7.39
N PRO A 100 -8.71 5.90 6.68
CA PRO A 100 -10.16 5.91 6.90
C PRO A 100 -10.80 4.53 6.78
N SER A 101 -10.35 3.73 5.82
CA SER A 101 -10.86 2.39 5.59
C SER A 101 -10.61 1.40 6.74
N TYR A 102 -9.64 1.65 7.61
CA TYR A 102 -9.41 0.83 8.80
C TYR A 102 -10.61 0.92 9.75
N LYS A 103 -11.04 2.13 10.09
CA LYS A 103 -12.20 2.38 10.95
C LYS A 103 -13.51 1.92 10.31
N ASP A 104 -13.71 2.26 9.04
CA ASP A 104 -14.91 1.88 8.29
C ASP A 104 -15.09 0.35 8.18
N GLN A 105 -13.99 -0.40 8.09
CA GLN A 105 -14.05 -1.85 8.04
C GLN A 105 -14.27 -2.48 9.41
N GLN A 106 -13.69 -1.94 10.49
CA GLN A 106 -14.01 -2.36 11.86
C GLN A 106 -15.51 -2.22 12.14
N ASP A 107 -16.11 -1.09 11.74
CA ASP A 107 -17.55 -0.83 11.94
C ASP A 107 -18.44 -1.79 11.12
N LYS A 108 -18.02 -2.13 9.89
CA LYS A 108 -18.80 -3.00 8.99
C LYS A 108 -18.67 -4.49 9.28
N LEU A 109 -17.58 -4.91 9.89
CA LEU A 109 -17.23 -6.32 10.11
C LEU A 109 -17.21 -6.67 11.61
N GLN A 110 -18.11 -6.10 12.40
CA GLN A 110 -18.22 -6.29 13.85
C GLN A 110 -18.35 -7.76 14.29
N GLU A 111 -18.81 -8.64 13.39
CA GLU A 111 -18.90 -10.09 13.66
C GLU A 111 -17.53 -10.80 13.60
N ARG A 112 -16.48 -10.11 13.16
CA ARG A 112 -15.11 -10.64 13.03
C ARG A 112 -14.20 -9.93 14.01
N ASP A 113 -13.39 -10.69 14.70
CA ASP A 113 -12.32 -10.11 15.52
C ASP A 113 -11.22 -9.57 14.58
N LEU A 114 -11.30 -8.28 14.25
CA LEU A 114 -10.33 -7.58 13.41
C LEU A 114 -9.29 -6.81 14.22
N ASP A 115 -9.28 -6.95 15.53
CA ASP A 115 -8.29 -6.31 16.41
C ASP A 115 -6.96 -7.07 16.38
N THR A 116 -6.45 -7.26 15.17
CA THR A 116 -5.21 -7.98 14.91
C THR A 116 -4.15 -7.08 14.27
N TYR A 117 -2.88 -7.36 14.54
CA TYR A 117 -1.77 -6.68 13.88
C TYR A 117 -1.85 -6.80 12.34
N GLY A 118 -2.21 -7.97 11.83
CA GLY A 118 -2.35 -8.20 10.39
C GLY A 118 -3.39 -7.28 9.75
N PHE A 119 -4.51 -7.06 10.44
CA PHE A 119 -5.54 -6.14 9.95
C PHE A 119 -5.12 -4.67 10.06
N LEU A 120 -4.48 -4.25 11.15
CA LEU A 120 -3.91 -2.91 11.26
C LEU A 120 -2.82 -2.67 10.21
N GLY A 121 -2.02 -3.70 9.91
CA GLY A 121 -0.88 -3.63 8.99
C GLY A 121 -1.23 -3.75 7.51
N TYR A 122 -2.47 -4.08 7.12
CA TYR A 122 -2.78 -4.33 5.71
C TYR A 122 -2.52 -3.14 4.77
N PRO A 123 -2.69 -1.87 5.16
CA PRO A 123 -2.35 -0.74 4.28
C PRO A 123 -0.85 -0.67 3.98
N LEU A 124 -0.02 -1.13 4.92
CA LEU A 124 1.42 -1.21 4.72
C LEU A 124 1.83 -2.38 3.83
N LEU A 125 1.13 -3.52 3.92
CA LEU A 125 1.30 -4.62 2.97
C LEU A 125 0.94 -4.16 1.54
N GLN A 126 -0.13 -3.40 1.38
CA GLN A 126 -0.49 -2.79 0.09
C GLN A 126 0.58 -1.80 -0.41
N ALA A 127 1.19 -1.03 0.48
CA ALA A 127 2.32 -0.18 0.12
C ALA A 127 3.52 -1.01 -0.37
N ALA A 128 3.82 -2.14 0.28
CA ALA A 128 4.86 -3.06 -0.17
C ALA A 128 4.55 -3.63 -1.57
N ASP A 129 3.31 -4.05 -1.81
CA ASP A 129 2.85 -4.57 -3.11
C ASP A 129 3.08 -3.57 -4.26
N ILE A 130 2.90 -2.29 -3.99
CA ILE A 130 3.09 -1.22 -4.97
C ILE A 130 4.58 -0.89 -5.16
N LEU A 131 5.31 -0.72 -4.06
CA LEU A 131 6.69 -0.24 -4.07
C LEU A 131 7.67 -1.27 -4.62
N ILE A 132 7.43 -2.57 -4.41
CA ILE A 132 8.31 -3.64 -4.89
C ILE A 132 8.46 -3.65 -6.42
N TYR A 133 7.41 -3.26 -7.14
CA TYR A 133 7.41 -3.17 -8.61
C TYR A 133 7.71 -1.76 -9.12
N ARG A 134 7.98 -0.79 -8.25
CA ARG A 134 8.16 0.63 -8.62
C ARG A 134 7.02 1.15 -9.48
N ALA A 135 5.79 0.76 -9.15
CA ALA A 135 4.61 1.07 -9.94
C ALA A 135 4.46 2.58 -10.15
N GLY A 136 4.44 3.02 -11.41
CA GLY A 136 4.18 4.41 -11.79
C GLY A 136 2.70 4.75 -11.75
N PHE A 137 1.85 3.75 -11.99
CA PHE A 137 0.40 3.88 -12.00
C PHE A 137 -0.24 2.73 -11.21
N VAL A 138 -1.19 3.06 -10.36
CA VAL A 138 -1.99 2.11 -9.59
C VAL A 138 -3.45 2.46 -9.79
N PRO A 139 -4.19 1.76 -10.66
CA PRO A 139 -5.60 2.04 -10.89
C PRO A 139 -6.42 1.59 -9.68
N VAL A 140 -7.04 2.52 -8.99
CA VAL A 140 -7.82 2.28 -7.77
C VAL A 140 -9.15 3.02 -7.78
N GLY A 141 -10.11 2.52 -7.00
CA GLY A 141 -11.32 3.26 -6.68
C GLY A 141 -11.04 4.44 -5.73
N ALA A 142 -11.99 5.35 -5.63
CA ALA A 142 -11.87 6.54 -4.77
C ALA A 142 -11.63 6.20 -3.29
N ASP A 143 -12.15 5.06 -2.83
CA ASP A 143 -11.97 4.52 -1.48
C ASP A 143 -10.52 4.09 -1.17
N GLN A 144 -9.69 3.86 -2.20
CA GLN A 144 -8.30 3.42 -2.06
C GLN A 144 -7.28 4.57 -2.21
N VAL A 145 -7.72 5.79 -2.46
CA VAL A 145 -6.81 6.95 -2.62
C VAL A 145 -5.94 7.15 -1.38
N ALA A 146 -6.51 7.01 -0.19
CA ALA A 146 -5.76 7.14 1.07
C ALA A 146 -4.61 6.12 1.20
N HIS A 147 -4.77 4.89 0.67
CA HIS A 147 -3.70 3.88 0.67
C HIS A 147 -2.58 4.24 -0.31
N VAL A 148 -2.91 4.81 -1.46
CA VAL A 148 -1.91 5.28 -2.43
C VAL A 148 -1.12 6.47 -1.86
N GLU A 149 -1.79 7.39 -1.15
CA GLU A 149 -1.09 8.48 -0.46
C GLU A 149 -0.20 7.96 0.67
N LEU A 150 -0.67 7.01 1.48
CA LEU A 150 0.17 6.34 2.47
C LEU A 150 1.42 5.71 1.82
N THR A 151 1.25 5.03 0.69
CA THR A 151 2.36 4.44 -0.06
C THR A 151 3.42 5.48 -0.44
N ARG A 152 3.00 6.66 -0.91
CA ARG A 152 3.90 7.77 -1.22
C ARG A 152 4.64 8.28 0.00
N GLU A 153 3.96 8.39 1.14
CA GLU A 153 4.58 8.83 2.40
C GLU A 153 5.60 7.80 2.92
N VAL A 154 5.27 6.51 2.83
CA VAL A 154 6.19 5.41 3.16
C VAL A 154 7.46 5.50 2.30
N ALA A 155 7.31 5.69 0.99
CA ALA A 155 8.44 5.83 0.07
C ALA A 155 9.30 7.07 0.40
N ARG A 156 8.67 8.22 0.68
CA ARG A 156 9.38 9.45 1.09
C ARG A 156 10.17 9.24 2.37
N ARG A 157 9.54 8.60 3.38
CA ARG A 157 10.20 8.31 4.65
C ARG A 157 11.38 7.36 4.47
N PHE A 158 11.20 6.29 3.70
CA PHE A 158 12.26 5.35 3.37
C PHE A 158 13.44 6.07 2.69
N ASN A 159 13.17 6.83 1.65
CA ASN A 159 14.20 7.60 0.93
C ASN A 159 14.87 8.65 1.82
N HIS A 160 14.12 9.29 2.72
CA HIS A 160 14.69 10.23 3.68
C HIS A 160 15.66 9.56 4.65
N MET A 161 15.37 8.34 5.09
CA MET A 161 16.20 7.63 6.07
C MET A 161 17.41 6.92 5.42
N TYR A 162 17.23 6.34 4.24
CA TYR A 162 18.21 5.45 3.63
C TYR A 162 18.73 5.89 2.26
N GLY A 163 17.99 6.75 1.55
CA GLY A 163 18.33 7.21 0.20
C GLY A 163 19.21 8.45 0.15
N ARG A 164 19.94 8.77 1.21
CA ARG A 164 20.75 10.00 1.29
C ARG A 164 22.01 9.90 0.47
N GLU A 165 22.24 10.88 -0.38
CA GLU A 165 23.53 11.05 -1.06
C GLU A 165 24.63 11.43 -0.06
N PRO A 166 25.92 11.10 -0.35
CA PRO A 166 27.04 11.58 0.43
C PRO A 166 27.01 13.13 0.57
N GLY A 167 27.11 13.62 1.77
CA GLY A 167 27.03 15.06 2.07
C GLY A 167 25.63 15.65 2.22
N PHE A 168 24.55 14.85 2.06
CA PHE A 168 23.16 15.31 2.26
C PHE A 168 22.94 16.00 3.61
N GLU A 169 23.44 15.41 4.71
CA GLU A 169 23.26 15.97 6.06
C GLU A 169 23.93 17.33 6.21
N ALA A 170 25.16 17.45 5.73
CA ALA A 170 25.88 18.72 5.77
C ALA A 170 25.17 19.81 4.95
N ASN A 171 24.65 19.47 3.78
CA ASN A 171 23.87 20.37 2.94
C ASN A 171 22.53 20.76 3.59
N ALA A 172 21.83 19.81 4.19
CA ALA A 172 20.57 20.06 4.90
C ALA A 172 20.78 20.96 6.14
N GLU A 173 21.82 20.71 6.94
CA GLU A 173 22.18 21.57 8.06
C GLU A 173 22.55 22.98 7.59
N ALA A 174 23.32 23.09 6.52
CA ALA A 174 23.69 24.39 5.96
C ALA A 174 22.46 25.17 5.45
N ALA A 175 21.49 24.48 4.86
CA ALA A 175 20.23 25.07 4.44
C ALA A 175 19.40 25.57 5.64
N VAL A 176 19.26 24.75 6.69
CA VAL A 176 18.53 25.11 7.92
C VAL A 176 19.21 26.31 8.63
N ARG A 177 20.54 26.35 8.69
CA ARG A 177 21.27 27.49 9.25
C ARG A 177 20.99 28.82 8.53
N LYS A 178 20.77 28.75 7.20
CA LYS A 178 20.44 29.95 6.38
C LYS A 178 19.03 30.48 6.65
N MET A 179 18.11 29.67 7.17
CA MET A 179 16.74 30.09 7.48
C MET A 179 16.60 31.05 8.65
N GLY A 180 17.65 31.23 9.46
CA GLY A 180 17.62 32.02 10.69
C GLY A 180 17.03 31.23 11.87
N ARG A 181 17.37 31.67 13.12
CA ARG A 181 17.09 30.88 14.33
C ARG A 181 15.62 30.54 14.57
N LYS A 182 14.69 31.48 14.28
CA LYS A 182 13.27 31.29 14.53
C LYS A 182 12.67 30.27 13.54
N ALA A 183 12.97 30.44 12.27
CA ALA A 183 12.51 29.54 11.22
C ALA A 183 13.12 28.13 11.36
N ALA A 184 14.43 28.05 11.70
CA ALA A 184 15.09 26.77 11.92
C ALA A 184 14.48 25.97 13.12
N ARG A 185 14.12 26.64 14.20
CA ARG A 185 13.42 25.99 15.34
C ARG A 185 12.03 25.51 14.96
N LEU A 186 11.26 26.35 14.25
CA LEU A 186 9.93 25.98 13.77
C LEU A 186 10.00 24.79 12.83
N TYR A 187 10.88 24.84 11.83
CA TYR A 187 11.12 23.73 10.91
C TYR A 187 11.47 22.43 11.65
N SER A 188 12.40 22.49 12.61
CA SER A 188 12.80 21.32 13.39
C SER A 188 11.63 20.73 14.18
N SER A 189 10.79 21.57 14.84
CA SER A 189 9.64 21.09 15.60
C SER A 189 8.56 20.47 14.70
N LEU A 190 8.27 21.08 13.55
CA LEU A 190 7.31 20.57 12.58
C LEU A 190 7.79 19.27 11.95
N ARG A 191 9.11 19.18 11.64
CA ARG A 191 9.73 17.97 11.14
C ARG A 191 9.65 16.82 12.14
N THR A 192 9.93 17.07 13.42
CA THR A 192 9.81 16.07 14.48
C THR A 192 8.36 15.60 14.63
N ALA A 193 7.38 16.51 14.65
CA ALA A 193 5.96 16.17 14.71
C ALA A 193 5.54 15.28 13.51
N TYR A 194 6.01 15.60 12.31
CA TYR A 194 5.77 14.76 11.14
C TYR A 194 6.44 13.38 11.24
N GLN A 195 7.72 13.33 11.63
CA GLN A 195 8.48 12.09 11.65
C GLN A 195 8.08 11.13 12.77
N GLU A 196 7.79 11.65 13.96
CA GLU A 196 7.47 10.83 15.13
C GLU A 196 5.97 10.56 15.27
N GLN A 197 5.13 11.54 14.94
CA GLN A 197 3.69 11.49 15.17
C GLN A 197 2.90 11.36 13.86
N GLY A 198 3.56 11.46 12.69
CA GLY A 198 2.93 11.44 11.38
C GLY A 198 1.97 12.60 11.12
N ASP A 199 2.26 13.79 11.71
CA ASP A 199 1.42 14.97 11.52
C ASP A 199 1.64 15.59 10.13
N HIS A 200 0.74 15.28 9.19
CA HIS A 200 0.78 15.82 7.82
C HIS A 200 0.55 17.33 7.75
N GLU A 201 -0.21 17.90 8.69
CA GLU A 201 -0.41 19.34 8.74
C GLU A 201 0.87 20.08 9.16
N ALA A 202 1.68 19.44 10.01
CA ALA A 202 3.02 19.94 10.34
C ALA A 202 3.92 19.99 9.08
N LEU A 203 3.85 18.95 8.23
CA LEU A 203 4.63 18.92 6.98
C LEU A 203 4.26 20.06 6.02
N LYS A 204 2.96 20.37 5.89
CA LYS A 204 2.49 21.47 5.01
C LYS A 204 2.90 22.86 5.51
N LYS A 205 3.18 22.99 6.81
CA LYS A 205 3.58 24.26 7.44
C LYS A 205 5.11 24.44 7.49
N ALA A 206 5.87 23.36 7.25
CA ALA A 206 7.32 23.35 7.23
C ALA A 206 7.89 23.76 5.88
#